data_6a24106649695a03bc192f53f578daf4
#
_entry.id   6a24106649695a03bc192f53f578daf4
#
_cell.length_a   1.000
_cell.length_b   1.000
_cell.length_c   1.000
_cell.angle_alpha   90.00
_cell.angle_beta   90.00
_cell.angle_gamma   90.00
#
_symmetry.space_group_name_H-M   'P 1'
#
loop_
_entity.id
_entity.type
_entity.pdbx_description
1 polymer ?
#
loop_
_entity_poly.entity_id
_entity_poly.type
_entity_poly.pdbx_seq_one_letter_code
_entity_poly.pdbx_strand_id
1 'polypeptide(L)'
;MPNNNYYPPKNNYGCPPSCTFDMDECPNHPDLYLLRDAAADERGAIADYLTCAAETCLDEVFLNVVKDEMQHYVETMRLISLFDPVQAEMLEEEDLDFLTMKRQVSRPKWVCPQNIQQEQDVQVIPPNKKDLPAIRCLTKAIQDELHAINKYQHYMNQAKDHRVKEHFCTLMNDEKEHVAEFTAALFELTDEPLAEEMD
;
A
#
# COMPACT_ATOMS: atom_id res chain seq x y z
N MET A 1 -27.28 -15.24 -20.73
CA MET A 1 -26.23 -15.09 -19.69
C MET A 1 -25.76 -16.50 -19.35
N PRO A 2 -24.56 -16.94 -19.74
CA PRO A 2 -24.02 -18.22 -19.29
C PRO A 2 -23.13 -18.03 -18.08
N ASN A 3 -23.47 -18.72 -16.98
CA ASN A 3 -22.67 -18.91 -15.80
C ASN A 3 -21.41 -19.71 -16.15
N ASN A 4 -20.25 -19.06 -16.18
CA ASN A 4 -18.96 -19.74 -16.22
C ASN A 4 -18.46 -20.00 -14.80
N ASN A 5 -18.97 -21.07 -14.18
CA ASN A 5 -18.31 -21.70 -13.05
C ASN A 5 -17.15 -22.55 -13.59
N TYR A 6 -15.97 -21.96 -13.72
CA TYR A 6 -14.76 -22.70 -13.99
C TYR A 6 -14.26 -23.34 -12.69
N TYR A 7 -14.69 -24.58 -12.43
CA TYR A 7 -14.01 -25.46 -11.48
C TYR A 7 -12.93 -26.22 -12.24
N PRO A 8 -11.65 -26.15 -11.80
CA PRO A 8 -10.63 -26.99 -12.40
C PRO A 8 -10.98 -28.46 -12.16
N PRO A 9 -10.64 -29.37 -13.09
CA PRO A 9 -10.93 -30.79 -12.97
C PRO A 9 -10.27 -31.32 -11.69
N LYS A 10 -11.02 -32.00 -10.85
CA LYS A 10 -10.47 -32.75 -9.71
C LYS A 10 -9.53 -33.80 -10.26
N ASN A 11 -8.22 -33.56 -10.16
CA ASN A 11 -7.21 -34.56 -10.42
C ASN A 11 -7.36 -35.64 -9.33
N ASN A 12 -7.96 -36.76 -9.70
CA ASN A 12 -7.97 -38.00 -8.93
C ASN A 12 -6.57 -38.65 -8.98
N TYR A 13 -5.53 -37.92 -8.57
CA TYR A 13 -4.29 -38.58 -8.14
C TYR A 13 -4.48 -38.94 -6.68
N GLY A 14 -4.88 -40.20 -6.45
CA GLY A 14 -4.94 -40.77 -5.12
C GLY A 14 -3.56 -40.61 -4.46
N CYS A 15 -3.49 -39.75 -3.48
CA CYS A 15 -2.32 -39.67 -2.61
C CYS A 15 -2.15 -41.03 -1.95
N PRO A 16 -0.98 -41.71 -2.03
CA PRO A 16 -0.75 -42.93 -1.30
C PRO A 16 -0.94 -42.68 0.21
N PRO A 17 -1.33 -43.69 1.00
CA PRO A 17 -1.66 -43.54 2.43
C PRO A 17 -0.48 -43.02 3.32
N SER A 18 0.69 -42.80 2.74
CA SER A 18 1.89 -42.31 3.41
C SER A 18 2.24 -40.83 3.07
N CYS A 19 1.38 -40.09 2.34
CA CYS A 19 1.54 -38.65 2.22
C CYS A 19 1.20 -38.02 3.57
N THR A 20 2.17 -37.92 4.45
CA THR A 20 2.15 -36.90 5.51
C THR A 20 2.26 -35.57 4.79
N PHE A 21 1.18 -34.81 4.77
CA PHE A 21 1.18 -33.44 4.28
C PHE A 21 2.16 -32.67 5.17
N ASP A 22 3.30 -32.28 4.60
CA ASP A 22 4.25 -31.47 5.33
C ASP A 22 3.66 -30.08 5.45
N MET A 23 3.19 -29.72 6.66
CA MET A 23 2.61 -28.40 6.92
C MET A 23 3.64 -27.28 6.76
N ASP A 24 4.95 -27.62 6.75
CA ASP A 24 6.02 -26.65 6.52
C ASP A 24 6.08 -26.20 5.06
N GLU A 25 5.58 -27.01 4.10
CA GLU A 25 5.44 -26.63 2.70
C GLU A 25 4.23 -25.71 2.41
N CYS A 26 3.28 -25.59 3.35
CA CYS A 26 2.09 -24.77 3.21
C CYS A 26 1.93 -23.84 4.43
N PRO A 27 2.74 -22.79 4.57
CA PRO A 27 2.65 -21.88 5.69
C PRO A 27 1.26 -21.25 5.78
N ASN A 28 0.69 -21.26 6.99
CA ASN A 28 -0.69 -20.83 7.24
C ASN A 28 -0.80 -19.76 8.33
N HIS A 29 0.26 -18.96 8.54
CA HIS A 29 0.19 -17.87 9.50
C HIS A 29 -0.98 -16.93 9.19
N PRO A 30 -1.84 -16.59 10.17
CA PRO A 30 -3.08 -15.85 9.94
C PRO A 30 -2.87 -14.45 9.33
N ASP A 31 -1.68 -13.86 9.50
CA ASP A 31 -1.38 -12.53 8.98
C ASP A 31 -0.83 -12.55 7.54
N LEU A 32 -0.49 -13.72 6.99
CA LEU A 32 0.08 -13.82 5.63
C LEU A 32 -0.86 -13.27 4.55
N TYR A 33 -2.16 -13.53 4.65
CA TYR A 33 -3.09 -13.02 3.64
C TYR A 33 -3.24 -11.49 3.73
N LEU A 34 -3.16 -10.89 4.92
CA LEU A 34 -3.17 -9.44 5.11
C LEU A 34 -1.94 -8.81 4.47
N LEU A 35 -0.77 -9.39 4.72
CA LEU A 35 0.51 -8.92 4.16
C LEU A 35 0.56 -9.06 2.63
N ARG A 36 0.09 -10.19 2.09
CA ARG A 36 0.06 -10.41 0.63
C ARG A 36 -0.91 -9.46 -0.07
N ASP A 37 -2.03 -9.15 0.57
CA ASP A 37 -3.01 -8.20 0.06
C ASP A 37 -2.43 -6.77 0.08
N ALA A 38 -1.73 -6.38 1.16
CA ALA A 38 -1.00 -5.12 1.22
C ALA A 38 0.08 -5.03 0.13
N ALA A 39 0.94 -6.05 -0.02
CA ALA A 39 1.96 -6.06 -1.06
C ALA A 39 1.37 -5.94 -2.49
N ALA A 40 0.18 -6.47 -2.72
CA ALA A 40 -0.52 -6.32 -4.00
C ALA A 40 -1.05 -4.89 -4.20
N ASP A 41 -1.50 -4.23 -3.14
CA ASP A 41 -1.94 -2.82 -3.20
C ASP A 41 -0.76 -1.90 -3.51
N GLU A 42 0.37 -2.02 -2.80
CA GLU A 42 1.58 -1.23 -3.08
C GLU A 42 2.00 -1.36 -4.56
N ARG A 43 1.94 -2.56 -5.11
CA ARG A 43 2.23 -2.77 -6.55
C ARG A 43 1.20 -2.11 -7.46
N GLY A 44 -0.05 -2.03 -7.02
CA GLY A 44 -1.13 -1.31 -7.71
C GLY A 44 -0.89 0.20 -7.70
N ALA A 45 -0.62 0.78 -6.52
CA ALA A 45 -0.33 2.20 -6.33
C ALA A 45 0.89 2.64 -7.19
N ILE A 46 2.00 1.88 -7.14
CA ILE A 46 3.18 2.13 -7.99
C ILE A 46 2.78 2.20 -9.47
N ALA A 47 1.98 1.25 -9.98
CA ALA A 47 1.60 1.22 -11.39
C ALA A 47 0.72 2.42 -11.79
N ASP A 48 -0.23 2.79 -10.95
CA ASP A 48 -1.15 3.91 -11.18
C ASP A 48 -0.40 5.24 -11.13
N TYR A 49 0.49 5.45 -10.14
CA TYR A 49 1.27 6.69 -10.00
C TYR A 49 2.35 6.86 -11.07
N LEU A 50 2.99 5.78 -11.52
CA LEU A 50 3.87 5.83 -12.70
C LEU A 50 3.12 6.24 -13.97
N THR A 51 1.86 5.81 -14.11
CA THR A 51 1.01 6.23 -15.23
C THR A 51 0.71 7.74 -15.12
N CYS A 52 0.34 8.22 -13.94
CA CYS A 52 0.09 9.64 -13.70
C CYS A 52 1.34 10.50 -13.90
N ALA A 53 2.52 10.04 -13.46
CA ALA A 53 3.80 10.72 -13.70
C ALA A 53 4.08 10.85 -15.21
N ALA A 54 3.77 9.81 -15.99
CA ALA A 54 4.02 9.84 -17.45
C ALA A 54 3.01 10.68 -18.23
N GLU A 55 1.78 10.84 -17.72
CA GLU A 55 0.66 11.51 -18.43
C GLU A 55 0.45 12.97 -18.02
N THR A 56 1.10 13.45 -16.95
CA THR A 56 0.86 14.78 -16.40
C THR A 56 2.16 15.58 -16.22
N CYS A 57 2.04 16.87 -15.89
CA CYS A 57 3.18 17.71 -15.53
C CYS A 57 3.57 17.62 -14.04
N LEU A 58 3.06 16.64 -13.32
CA LEU A 58 3.29 16.42 -11.90
C LEU A 58 4.18 15.19 -11.65
N ASP A 59 5.09 14.90 -12.58
CA ASP A 59 5.98 13.75 -12.53
C ASP A 59 6.80 13.70 -11.23
N GLU A 60 7.31 14.82 -10.75
CA GLU A 60 8.11 14.90 -9.53
C GLU A 60 7.28 14.48 -8.29
N VAL A 61 6.04 14.97 -8.16
CA VAL A 61 5.14 14.62 -7.06
C VAL A 61 4.85 13.11 -7.04
N PHE A 62 4.40 12.56 -8.18
CA PHE A 62 4.09 11.15 -8.27
C PHE A 62 5.31 10.24 -8.12
N LEU A 63 6.48 10.61 -8.65
CA LEU A 63 7.70 9.81 -8.52
C LEU A 63 8.26 9.79 -7.08
N ASN A 64 8.04 10.84 -6.29
CA ASN A 64 8.38 10.84 -4.87
C ASN A 64 7.54 9.80 -4.13
N VAL A 65 6.21 9.83 -4.28
CA VAL A 65 5.32 8.83 -3.65
C VAL A 65 5.62 7.41 -4.16
N VAL A 66 5.85 7.20 -5.46
CA VAL A 66 6.26 5.88 -6.01
C VAL A 66 7.47 5.31 -5.29
N LYS A 67 8.44 6.14 -4.92
CA LYS A 67 9.62 5.68 -4.19
C LYS A 67 9.25 5.16 -2.80
N ASP A 68 8.32 5.81 -2.12
CA ASP A 68 7.88 5.40 -0.80
C ASP A 68 7.03 4.10 -0.90
N GLU A 69 6.14 3.98 -1.90
CA GLU A 69 5.42 2.73 -2.19
C GLU A 69 6.35 1.54 -2.51
N MET A 70 7.46 1.80 -3.21
CA MET A 70 8.49 0.78 -3.42
C MET A 70 9.12 0.33 -2.10
N GLN A 71 9.33 1.24 -1.15
CA GLN A 71 9.84 0.92 0.18
C GLN A 71 8.82 0.12 0.99
N HIS A 72 7.55 0.51 0.97
CA HIS A 72 6.43 -0.19 1.59
C HIS A 72 6.35 -1.65 1.09
N TYR A 73 6.40 -1.83 -0.23
CA TYR A 73 6.42 -3.16 -0.84
C TYR A 73 7.59 -4.02 -0.34
N VAL A 74 8.81 -3.48 -0.31
CA VAL A 74 10.00 -4.20 0.16
C VAL A 74 9.85 -4.62 1.62
N GLU A 75 9.37 -3.73 2.48
CA GLU A 75 9.17 -4.01 3.91
C GLU A 75 8.07 -5.05 4.14
N THR A 76 6.98 -4.97 3.39
CA THR A 76 5.89 -5.95 3.42
C THR A 76 6.39 -7.34 2.96
N MET A 77 7.16 -7.40 1.86
CA MET A 77 7.76 -8.67 1.38
C MET A 77 8.71 -9.29 2.40
N ARG A 78 9.47 -8.48 3.13
CA ARG A 78 10.34 -8.95 4.22
C ARG A 78 9.53 -9.58 5.36
N LEU A 79 8.37 -9.01 5.71
CA LEU A 79 7.48 -9.62 6.71
C LEU A 79 6.85 -10.92 6.18
N ILE A 80 6.46 -10.96 4.91
CA ILE A 80 5.96 -12.19 4.28
C ILE A 80 7.02 -13.29 4.40
N SER A 81 8.28 -13.02 4.02
CA SER A 81 9.37 -14.00 4.08
C SER A 81 9.64 -14.56 5.48
N LEU A 82 9.31 -13.78 6.51
CA LEU A 82 9.45 -14.20 7.91
C LEU A 82 8.42 -15.27 8.33
N PHE A 83 7.23 -15.24 7.74
CA PHE A 83 6.11 -16.15 8.03
C PHE A 83 5.91 -17.23 6.96
N ASP A 84 6.58 -17.10 5.82
CA ASP A 84 6.53 -18.02 4.68
C ASP A 84 7.96 -18.37 4.24
N PRO A 85 8.57 -19.39 4.88
CA PRO A 85 9.93 -19.80 4.55
C PRO A 85 10.06 -20.36 3.14
N VAL A 86 9.00 -20.94 2.57
CA VAL A 86 9.00 -21.45 1.18
C VAL A 86 9.12 -20.28 0.20
N GLN A 87 8.37 -19.21 0.42
CA GLN A 87 8.49 -18.01 -0.40
C GLN A 87 9.84 -17.32 -0.22
N ALA A 88 10.39 -17.34 1.00
CA ALA A 88 11.74 -16.80 1.27
C ALA A 88 12.83 -17.55 0.49
N GLU A 89 12.80 -18.89 0.50
CA GLU A 89 13.74 -19.73 -0.26
C GLU A 89 13.65 -19.46 -1.77
N MET A 90 12.44 -19.38 -2.33
CA MET A 90 12.23 -19.06 -3.75
C MET A 90 12.78 -17.67 -4.12
N LEU A 91 12.64 -16.67 -3.24
CA LEU A 91 13.23 -15.35 -3.47
C LEU A 91 14.76 -15.37 -3.42
N GLU A 92 15.35 -16.16 -2.52
CA GLU A 92 16.80 -16.34 -2.43
C GLU A 92 17.38 -17.07 -3.65
N GLU A 93 16.68 -18.06 -4.21
CA GLU A 93 17.03 -18.75 -5.46
C GLU A 93 17.10 -17.82 -6.67
N GLU A 94 16.30 -16.73 -6.66
CA GLU A 94 16.29 -15.69 -7.70
C GLU A 94 17.22 -14.49 -7.38
N ASP A 95 18.14 -14.62 -6.42
CA ASP A 95 19.05 -13.57 -5.97
C ASP A 95 18.34 -12.32 -5.39
N LEU A 96 17.15 -12.49 -4.81
CA LEU A 96 16.33 -11.43 -4.21
C LEU A 96 16.44 -11.39 -2.67
N ASP A 97 17.61 -11.67 -2.13
CA ASP A 97 17.90 -11.69 -0.68
C ASP A 97 17.49 -10.41 0.07
N PHE A 98 17.44 -9.28 -0.61
CA PHE A 98 17.03 -8.01 -0.02
C PHE A 98 15.55 -7.97 0.36
N LEU A 99 14.72 -8.86 -0.21
CA LEU A 99 13.32 -9.08 0.13
C LEU A 99 13.12 -10.09 1.27
N THR A 100 14.20 -10.66 1.82
CA THR A 100 14.14 -11.60 2.93
C THR A 100 14.71 -10.99 4.21
N MET A 101 14.11 -11.33 5.37
CA MET A 101 14.60 -10.84 6.65
C MET A 101 15.69 -11.74 7.21
N LYS A 102 16.96 -11.39 6.99
CA LYS A 102 18.10 -12.07 7.64
C LYS A 102 18.51 -11.47 8.99
N ARG A 103 17.99 -10.30 9.43
CA ARG A 103 18.34 -9.66 10.72
C ARG A 103 17.27 -8.68 11.23
N GLN A 104 17.02 -8.75 12.54
CA GLN A 104 16.24 -7.75 13.27
C GLN A 104 16.94 -6.40 13.26
N VAL A 105 16.28 -5.37 12.73
CA VAL A 105 16.64 -3.97 12.92
C VAL A 105 15.62 -3.36 13.88
N SER A 106 16.08 -2.92 15.04
CA SER A 106 15.25 -2.21 16.01
C SER A 106 14.96 -0.79 15.50
N ARG A 107 13.69 -0.45 15.30
CA ARG A 107 13.24 0.91 14.94
C ARG A 107 12.90 1.76 16.18
N PRO A 108 13.03 3.09 16.11
CA PRO A 108 12.63 3.98 17.17
C PRO A 108 11.10 4.09 17.29
N LYS A 109 10.62 4.21 18.53
CA LYS A 109 9.19 4.37 18.84
C LYS A 109 8.70 5.75 18.40
N TRP A 110 7.68 5.76 17.55
CA TRP A 110 6.91 6.96 17.24
C TRP A 110 5.79 7.19 18.24
N VAL A 111 5.57 8.46 18.59
CA VAL A 111 4.47 8.93 19.44
C VAL A 111 3.59 9.83 18.57
N CYS A 112 2.31 9.47 18.42
CA CYS A 112 1.33 10.26 17.66
C CYS A 112 1.11 11.64 18.29
N PRO A 113 1.27 12.75 17.56
CA PRO A 113 0.78 14.06 17.98
C PRO A 113 -0.71 14.19 17.69
N GLN A 114 -1.46 14.62 18.71
CA GLN A 114 -2.87 15.02 18.53
C GLN A 114 -2.92 16.55 18.47
N ASN A 115 -3.34 17.12 17.34
CA ASN A 115 -3.95 18.46 17.33
C ASN A 115 -4.78 18.64 16.04
N ILE A 116 -6.08 18.84 16.24
CA ILE A 116 -7.03 19.22 15.20
C ILE A 116 -7.34 20.72 15.40
N GLN A 117 -7.14 21.54 14.37
CA GLN A 117 -7.59 22.95 14.36
C GLN A 117 -8.41 23.27 13.11
N GLN A 118 -9.58 23.77 13.40
CA GLN A 118 -10.51 24.74 12.77
C GLN A 118 -10.81 24.71 11.26
N GLU A 119 -12.13 24.64 11.00
CA GLU A 119 -12.81 24.83 9.72
C GLU A 119 -12.63 26.26 9.19
N GLN A 120 -12.19 26.37 7.92
CA GLN A 120 -12.26 27.61 7.13
C GLN A 120 -13.12 27.36 5.91
N ASP A 121 -13.98 28.34 5.55
CA ASP A 121 -14.80 28.30 4.34
C ASP A 121 -13.91 28.41 3.08
N VAL A 122 -13.87 27.35 2.28
CA VAL A 122 -13.10 27.29 1.03
C VAL A 122 -14.00 27.67 -0.16
N GLN A 123 -13.62 28.69 -0.94
CA GLN A 123 -14.26 29.01 -2.21
C GLN A 123 -13.73 28.07 -3.30
N VAL A 124 -14.63 27.28 -3.89
CA VAL A 124 -14.27 26.35 -4.97
C VAL A 124 -14.38 27.07 -6.33
N ILE A 125 -13.27 27.16 -7.07
CA ILE A 125 -13.18 27.72 -8.42
C ILE A 125 -13.20 26.56 -9.43
N PRO A 126 -13.99 26.65 -10.55
CA PRO A 126 -14.00 25.60 -11.57
C PRO A 126 -12.62 25.43 -12.23
N PRO A 127 -12.10 24.19 -12.37
CA PRO A 127 -10.76 23.96 -12.91
C PRO A 127 -10.62 24.31 -14.40
N ASN A 128 -9.41 24.69 -14.81
CA ASN A 128 -9.08 24.93 -16.20
C ASN A 128 -9.02 23.59 -16.97
N LYS A 129 -9.51 23.59 -18.23
CA LYS A 129 -9.54 22.37 -19.07
C LYS A 129 -8.15 21.73 -19.30
N LYS A 130 -7.08 22.51 -19.34
CA LYS A 130 -5.72 22.02 -19.54
C LYS A 130 -5.22 21.16 -18.36
N ASP A 131 -5.76 21.39 -17.17
CA ASP A 131 -5.30 20.77 -15.93
C ASP A 131 -6.14 19.53 -15.56
N LEU A 132 -7.23 19.25 -16.32
CA LEU A 132 -8.13 18.12 -16.03
C LEU A 132 -7.44 16.74 -15.91
N PRO A 133 -6.43 16.38 -16.72
CA PRO A 133 -5.71 15.11 -16.55
C PRO A 133 -5.01 15.02 -15.20
N ALA A 134 -4.28 16.08 -14.80
CA ALA A 134 -3.57 16.13 -13.52
C ALA A 134 -4.54 16.14 -12.34
N ILE A 135 -5.63 16.92 -12.40
CA ILE A 135 -6.70 16.93 -11.37
C ILE A 135 -7.31 15.54 -11.21
N ARG A 136 -7.56 14.83 -12.31
CA ARG A 136 -8.11 13.46 -12.26
C ARG A 136 -7.15 12.51 -11.58
N CYS A 137 -5.85 12.57 -11.92
CA CYS A 137 -4.81 11.75 -11.29
C CYS A 137 -4.72 12.03 -9.80
N LEU A 138 -4.61 13.29 -9.38
CA LEU A 138 -4.52 13.67 -7.96
C LEU A 138 -5.77 13.26 -7.18
N THR A 139 -6.98 13.51 -7.73
CA THR A 139 -8.23 13.11 -7.09
C THR A 139 -8.32 11.60 -6.90
N LYS A 140 -7.86 10.83 -7.90
CA LYS A 140 -7.84 9.36 -7.81
C LYS A 140 -6.82 8.90 -6.76
N ALA A 141 -5.62 9.47 -6.76
CA ALA A 141 -4.58 9.17 -5.79
C ALA A 141 -5.06 9.45 -4.35
N ILE A 142 -5.58 10.65 -4.07
CA ILE A 142 -6.14 10.98 -2.74
C ILE A 142 -7.22 9.97 -2.31
N GLN A 143 -8.08 9.55 -3.24
CA GLN A 143 -9.11 8.55 -2.94
C GLN A 143 -8.50 7.19 -2.58
N ASP A 144 -7.47 6.76 -3.30
CA ASP A 144 -6.82 5.47 -3.09
C ASP A 144 -6.09 5.46 -1.74
N GLU A 145 -5.33 6.53 -1.40
CA GLU A 145 -4.66 6.65 -0.11
C GLU A 145 -5.64 6.66 1.07
N LEU A 146 -6.77 7.37 0.96
CA LEU A 146 -7.80 7.32 1.98
C LEU A 146 -8.38 5.91 2.17
N HIS A 147 -8.47 5.11 1.10
CA HIS A 147 -8.88 3.72 1.18
C HIS A 147 -7.77 2.86 1.83
N ALA A 148 -6.49 3.09 1.48
CA ALA A 148 -5.35 2.41 2.07
C ALA A 148 -5.26 2.66 3.58
N ILE A 149 -5.40 3.91 4.05
CA ILE A 149 -5.47 4.26 5.48
C ILE A 149 -6.52 3.41 6.21
N ASN A 150 -7.74 3.35 5.69
CA ASN A 150 -8.83 2.57 6.29
C ASN A 150 -8.52 1.06 6.29
N LYS A 151 -7.94 0.56 5.20
CA LYS A 151 -7.58 -0.84 5.01
C LYS A 151 -6.48 -1.24 6.00
N TYR A 152 -5.41 -0.45 6.13
CA TYR A 152 -4.31 -0.73 7.04
C TYR A 152 -4.72 -0.61 8.51
N GLN A 153 -5.61 0.32 8.85
CA GLN A 153 -6.22 0.35 10.18
C GLN A 153 -7.01 -0.94 10.48
N HIS A 154 -7.76 -1.44 9.50
CA HIS A 154 -8.49 -2.69 9.64
C HIS A 154 -7.54 -3.88 9.81
N TYR A 155 -6.46 -3.96 9.02
CA TYR A 155 -5.45 -5.01 9.11
C TYR A 155 -4.69 -4.97 10.43
N MET A 156 -4.28 -3.78 10.89
CA MET A 156 -3.68 -3.60 12.20
C MET A 156 -4.55 -4.17 13.33
N ASN A 157 -5.87 -3.97 13.25
CA ASN A 157 -6.81 -4.50 14.24
C ASN A 157 -6.98 -6.03 14.17
N GLN A 158 -6.79 -6.65 13.00
CA GLN A 158 -6.92 -8.09 12.79
C GLN A 158 -5.62 -8.86 13.04
N ALA A 159 -4.48 -8.27 12.74
CA ALA A 159 -3.17 -8.90 12.83
C ALA A 159 -2.93 -9.53 14.21
N LYS A 160 -2.24 -10.66 14.25
CA LYS A 160 -1.92 -11.40 15.47
C LYS A 160 -0.51 -11.10 15.96
N ASP A 161 0.45 -11.01 15.04
CA ASP A 161 1.82 -10.67 15.34
C ASP A 161 1.98 -9.15 15.56
N HIS A 162 2.69 -8.75 16.61
CA HIS A 162 2.87 -7.33 16.93
C HIS A 162 3.69 -6.58 15.88
N ARG A 163 4.63 -7.25 15.19
CA ARG A 163 5.44 -6.67 14.11
C ARG A 163 4.58 -6.33 12.91
N VAL A 164 3.59 -7.18 12.61
CA VAL A 164 2.60 -6.92 11.56
C VAL A 164 1.71 -5.74 11.92
N LYS A 165 1.30 -5.64 13.19
CA LYS A 165 0.55 -4.45 13.67
C LYS A 165 1.35 -3.16 13.57
N GLU A 166 2.62 -3.21 13.99
CA GLU A 166 3.52 -2.05 13.89
C GLU A 166 3.73 -1.64 12.43
N HIS A 167 3.91 -2.62 11.54
CA HIS A 167 4.04 -2.37 10.10
C HIS A 167 2.81 -1.68 9.53
N PHE A 168 1.60 -2.20 9.74
CA PHE A 168 0.38 -1.55 9.27
C PHE A 168 0.13 -0.17 9.91
N CYS A 169 0.59 0.05 11.14
CA CYS A 169 0.56 1.39 11.75
C CYS A 169 1.50 2.36 11.02
N THR A 170 2.67 1.91 10.60
CA THR A 170 3.62 2.71 9.81
C THR A 170 3.03 3.04 8.45
N LEU A 171 2.60 2.04 7.67
CA LEU A 171 1.95 2.25 6.37
C LEU A 171 0.80 3.25 6.47
N MET A 172 -0.14 3.03 7.40
CA MET A 172 -1.27 3.93 7.60
C MET A 172 -0.87 5.40 7.86
N ASN A 173 0.27 5.65 8.49
CA ASN A 173 0.74 7.01 8.73
C ASN A 173 1.45 7.60 7.51
N ASP A 174 2.19 6.79 6.78
CA ASP A 174 2.85 7.19 5.54
C ASP A 174 1.78 7.55 4.47
N GLU A 175 0.66 6.78 4.36
CA GLU A 175 -0.45 7.14 3.47
C GLU A 175 -1.14 8.47 3.85
N LYS A 176 -1.10 8.86 5.12
CA LYS A 176 -1.60 10.20 5.50
C LYS A 176 -0.70 11.32 5.01
N GLU A 177 0.61 11.08 4.92
CA GLU A 177 1.56 12.02 4.32
C GLU A 177 1.30 12.12 2.82
N HIS A 178 1.09 11.01 2.11
CA HIS A 178 0.72 11.01 0.69
C HIS A 178 -0.60 11.76 0.43
N VAL A 179 -1.63 11.56 1.25
CA VAL A 179 -2.88 12.37 1.16
C VAL A 179 -2.58 13.86 1.25
N ALA A 180 -1.70 14.27 2.17
CA ALA A 180 -1.36 15.69 2.34
C ALA A 180 -0.57 16.23 1.13
N GLU A 181 0.40 15.47 0.60
CA GLU A 181 1.18 15.85 -0.59
C GLU A 181 0.30 16.00 -1.83
N PHE A 182 -0.54 15.00 -2.13
CA PHE A 182 -1.45 15.06 -3.27
C PHE A 182 -2.51 16.17 -3.11
N THR A 183 -2.98 16.41 -1.89
CA THR A 183 -3.92 17.51 -1.61
C THR A 183 -3.23 18.85 -1.84
N ALA A 184 -2.02 19.06 -1.37
CA ALA A 184 -1.26 20.29 -1.61
C ALA A 184 -1.04 20.53 -3.10
N ALA A 185 -0.61 19.50 -3.85
CA ALA A 185 -0.44 19.59 -5.30
C ALA A 185 -1.75 19.91 -6.04
N LEU A 186 -2.89 19.37 -5.57
CA LEU A 186 -4.20 19.68 -6.13
C LEU A 186 -4.59 21.15 -5.91
N PHE A 187 -4.35 21.68 -4.70
CA PHE A 187 -4.63 23.10 -4.38
C PHE A 187 -3.71 24.04 -5.18
N GLU A 188 -2.42 23.72 -5.30
CA GLU A 188 -1.49 24.51 -6.15
C GLU A 188 -1.92 24.55 -7.62
N LEU A 189 -2.42 23.41 -8.14
CA LEU A 189 -2.84 23.28 -9.54
C LEU A 189 -4.15 24.03 -9.83
N THR A 190 -5.05 24.11 -8.86
CA THR A 190 -6.37 24.72 -9.01
C THR A 190 -6.42 26.20 -8.66
N ASP A 191 -5.28 26.79 -8.23
CA ASP A 191 -5.23 28.16 -7.68
C ASP A 191 -6.28 28.38 -6.58
N GLU A 192 -6.72 27.32 -5.92
CA GLU A 192 -7.58 27.47 -4.74
C GLU A 192 -6.75 28.20 -3.67
N PRO A 193 -7.21 29.34 -3.17
CA PRO A 193 -6.48 30.02 -2.12
C PRO A 193 -6.49 29.09 -0.89
N LEU A 194 -5.30 28.53 -0.55
CA LEU A 194 -5.03 28.15 0.82
C LEU A 194 -5.39 29.39 1.62
N ALA A 195 -6.39 29.28 2.51
CA ALA A 195 -6.92 30.43 3.24
C ALA A 195 -5.77 31.37 3.63
N GLU A 196 -5.75 32.59 3.09
CA GLU A 196 -4.82 33.59 3.52
C GLU A 196 -4.97 33.73 5.03
N GLU A 197 -3.90 33.52 5.78
CA GLU A 197 -3.88 33.87 7.19
C GLU A 197 -4.25 35.34 7.25
N MET A 198 -5.46 35.60 7.71
CA MET A 198 -5.87 36.98 7.99
C MET A 198 -5.13 37.41 9.26
N ASP A 199 -4.08 38.23 9.09
CA ASP A 199 -3.40 38.94 10.15
C ASP A 199 -4.35 39.81 11.01
#